data_dfcfb0d0d1f58a1dc7c35cfa87feb37f
#
_entry.id   dfcfb0d0d1f58a1dc7c35cfa87feb37f
#
_cell.length_a   1.000
_cell.length_b   1.000
_cell.length_c   1.000
_cell.angle_alpha   90.00
_cell.angle_beta   90.00
_cell.angle_gamma   90.00
#
_symmetry.space_group_name_H-M   'P 1'
#
loop_
_entity.id
_entity.type
_entity.pdbx_description
1 polymer ?
#
loop_
_entity_poly.entity_id
_entity_poly.type
_entity_poly.pdbx_seq_one_letter_code
_entity_poly.pdbx_strand_id
1 'polypeptide(L)'
;MSTDSITWPQTETAAHPFVDRLHEWVTTVDHKRLGILYIIYALVFLLIAGLEAIVIRIQLIRPHNDFVSPQVFNRMFTMHGTTMIFFVVMPVLFGFANYLIPLMIGARDMAFPRLNAFSFWMTVFGGLLLYFSLAGANGLYGAGNAPDVGWFAYAPLTSRTFSVGHSTDFWTLALLVSGFGSIGTAINIVATVLCMRCPGMTLAKMPLFAWLNLVMAGLVILAVSPLTAAQIMLLVDRYLGGHFFDTQAGGSAVMWMHFFWIFGHPEVYVLVLPAFAFASEIIPVFSRKPIFGYSVMVGATVAIGFISMSVWAHHMFTVGMSASANTFFVLSTMAIAVPTGIKIFNWLATMWGGKIEFKTPMLFCIAFLFQFLAAGLTGIMLSVAPFNWHLGNSYFVVAHFHYVIVGGILFSLFGAFYYWFPKMSGKMYSETLGKMHFWLFLIGFHLTFDFMHIPGLLGMPRRIYTYEPGRGWDTWNLIVTIGVFFQAAGILVFLGNLLWSYFRGKAAGGDPWDAWTLEWLTPSPPPVYNFAVIPAVKSRRPLWDLKHPADPDWKFE
;
A
#
# COMPACT_ATOMS: atom_id res chain seq x y z
N MET A 1 -27.45 -13.58 23.90
CA MET A 1 -27.66 -14.63 22.88
C MET A 1 -26.30 -15.20 22.58
N SER A 2 -26.09 -16.52 22.82
CA SER A 2 -24.83 -17.15 22.45
C SER A 2 -24.70 -17.12 20.92
N THR A 3 -23.49 -16.93 20.41
CA THR A 3 -23.17 -16.93 18.97
C THR A 3 -23.57 -18.24 18.27
N ASP A 4 -23.86 -19.30 19.05
CA ASP A 4 -24.20 -20.64 18.56
C ASP A 4 -25.68 -20.82 18.16
N SER A 5 -26.54 -19.82 18.38
CA SER A 5 -27.98 -19.93 18.09
C SER A 5 -28.41 -19.39 16.71
N ILE A 6 -27.47 -18.86 15.89
CA ILE A 6 -27.75 -18.45 14.52
C ILE A 6 -27.47 -19.65 13.61
N THR A 7 -28.51 -20.40 13.26
CA THR A 7 -28.41 -21.47 12.26
C THR A 7 -28.21 -20.84 10.87
N TRP A 8 -27.00 -20.94 10.37
CA TRP A 8 -26.67 -20.59 8.99
C TRP A 8 -27.21 -21.69 8.06
N PRO A 9 -27.82 -21.35 6.92
CA PRO A 9 -28.17 -22.35 5.91
C PRO A 9 -26.90 -23.09 5.50
N GLN A 10 -26.87 -24.40 5.70
CA GLN A 10 -25.79 -25.24 5.17
C GLN A 10 -25.99 -25.31 3.65
N THR A 11 -25.13 -24.63 2.88
CA THR A 11 -25.02 -24.86 1.46
C THR A 11 -24.36 -26.22 1.26
N GLU A 12 -25.11 -27.21 0.76
CA GLU A 12 -24.55 -28.45 0.24
C GLU A 12 -23.54 -28.10 -0.84
N THR A 13 -22.27 -28.33 -0.57
CA THR A 13 -21.20 -28.18 -1.57
C THR A 13 -21.20 -29.41 -2.45
N ALA A 14 -22.03 -29.44 -3.50
CA ALA A 14 -21.82 -30.34 -4.63
C ALA A 14 -20.38 -30.15 -5.15
N ALA A 15 -19.68 -31.24 -5.44
CA ALA A 15 -18.32 -31.18 -5.98
C ALA A 15 -18.37 -30.61 -7.40
N HIS A 16 -18.23 -29.28 -7.52
CA HIS A 16 -18.15 -28.62 -8.83
C HIS A 16 -16.85 -28.97 -9.55
N PRO A 17 -16.88 -29.25 -10.86
CA PRO A 17 -15.71 -29.42 -11.67
C PRO A 17 -14.75 -28.22 -11.53
N PHE A 18 -13.44 -28.44 -11.72
CA PHE A 18 -12.43 -27.37 -11.59
C PHE A 18 -12.75 -26.14 -12.48
N VAL A 19 -13.26 -26.40 -13.69
CA VAL A 19 -13.64 -25.36 -14.66
C VAL A 19 -14.78 -24.49 -14.12
N ASP A 20 -15.80 -25.09 -13.48
CA ASP A 20 -16.93 -24.35 -12.92
C ASP A 20 -16.47 -23.46 -11.75
N ARG A 21 -15.60 -23.99 -10.88
CA ARG A 21 -14.99 -23.18 -9.79
C ARG A 21 -14.17 -22.02 -10.33
N LEU A 22 -13.35 -22.25 -11.37
CA LEU A 22 -12.59 -21.19 -12.02
C LEU A 22 -13.51 -20.12 -12.62
N HIS A 23 -14.58 -20.56 -13.30
CA HIS A 23 -15.58 -19.66 -13.85
C HIS A 23 -16.25 -18.80 -12.77
N GLU A 24 -16.65 -19.39 -11.65
CA GLU A 24 -17.21 -18.66 -10.51
C GLU A 24 -16.27 -17.58 -9.96
N TRP A 25 -14.96 -17.84 -9.92
CA TRP A 25 -13.97 -16.86 -9.44
C TRP A 25 -13.74 -15.74 -10.47
N VAL A 26 -13.67 -16.08 -11.75
CA VAL A 26 -13.42 -15.11 -12.83
C VAL A 26 -14.62 -14.18 -13.05
N THR A 27 -15.84 -14.67 -12.87
CA THR A 27 -17.08 -13.90 -13.08
C THR A 27 -17.68 -13.32 -11.80
N THR A 28 -17.01 -13.50 -10.67
CA THR A 28 -17.52 -13.08 -9.36
C THR A 28 -17.76 -11.59 -9.26
N VAL A 29 -18.82 -11.22 -8.56
CA VAL A 29 -19.09 -9.85 -8.10
C VAL A 29 -19.07 -9.74 -6.58
N ASP A 30 -18.89 -10.84 -5.84
CA ASP A 30 -18.80 -10.91 -4.39
C ASP A 30 -17.55 -10.15 -3.92
N HIS A 31 -17.73 -9.15 -3.05
CA HIS A 31 -16.65 -8.29 -2.58
C HIS A 31 -15.52 -9.07 -1.87
N LYS A 32 -15.82 -10.20 -1.23
CA LYS A 32 -14.83 -11.02 -0.52
C LYS A 32 -13.94 -11.76 -1.50
N ARG A 33 -14.54 -12.39 -2.52
CA ARG A 33 -13.80 -13.09 -3.58
C ARG A 33 -12.94 -12.09 -4.38
N LEU A 34 -13.49 -10.92 -4.70
CA LEU A 34 -12.73 -9.84 -5.37
C LEU A 34 -11.59 -9.34 -4.49
N GLY A 35 -11.82 -9.16 -3.18
CA GLY A 35 -10.76 -8.79 -2.22
C GLY A 35 -9.62 -9.81 -2.18
N ILE A 36 -9.94 -11.11 -2.18
CA ILE A 36 -8.94 -12.19 -2.24
C ILE A 36 -8.19 -12.18 -3.58
N LEU A 37 -8.89 -11.96 -4.70
CA LEU A 37 -8.26 -11.88 -6.02
C LEU A 37 -7.28 -10.71 -6.11
N TYR A 38 -7.62 -9.53 -5.59
CA TYR A 38 -6.70 -8.39 -5.46
C TYR A 38 -5.46 -8.74 -4.63
N ILE A 39 -5.65 -9.44 -3.51
CA ILE A 39 -4.55 -9.86 -2.63
C ILE A 39 -3.63 -10.86 -3.35
N ILE A 40 -4.19 -11.89 -3.97
CA ILE A 40 -3.40 -12.90 -4.71
C ILE A 40 -2.63 -12.23 -5.86
N TYR A 41 -3.30 -11.38 -6.63
CA TYR A 41 -2.68 -10.61 -7.71
C TYR A 41 -1.48 -9.80 -7.18
N ALA A 42 -1.66 -9.05 -6.10
CA ALA A 42 -0.61 -8.25 -5.50
C ALA A 42 0.56 -9.09 -4.98
N LEU A 43 0.30 -10.27 -4.40
CA LEU A 43 1.36 -11.18 -3.93
C LEU A 43 2.17 -11.75 -5.09
N VAL A 44 1.55 -12.04 -6.23
CA VAL A 44 2.28 -12.47 -7.45
C VAL A 44 3.20 -11.35 -7.94
N PHE A 45 2.69 -10.12 -8.05
CA PHE A 45 3.51 -8.99 -8.49
C PHE A 45 4.57 -8.59 -7.45
N LEU A 46 4.32 -8.80 -6.15
CA LEU A 46 5.32 -8.63 -5.10
C LEU A 46 6.54 -9.55 -5.32
N LEU A 47 6.31 -10.80 -5.70
CA LEU A 47 7.42 -11.72 -6.00
C LEU A 47 8.21 -11.25 -7.23
N ILE A 48 7.53 -10.85 -8.29
CA ILE A 48 8.20 -10.41 -9.52
C ILE A 48 9.01 -9.13 -9.25
N ALA A 49 8.41 -8.10 -8.70
CA ALA A 49 9.10 -6.84 -8.41
C ALA A 49 10.13 -6.98 -7.27
N GLY A 50 9.95 -7.94 -6.37
CA GLY A 50 10.96 -8.32 -5.37
C GLY A 50 12.21 -8.92 -6.00
N LEU A 51 12.06 -9.77 -7.01
CA LEU A 51 13.19 -10.30 -7.79
C LEU A 51 13.93 -9.20 -8.55
N GLU A 52 13.20 -8.23 -9.13
CA GLU A 52 13.81 -7.05 -9.75
C GLU A 52 14.65 -6.25 -8.76
N ALA A 53 14.18 -6.06 -7.52
CA ALA A 53 14.93 -5.40 -6.46
C ALA A 53 16.19 -6.18 -6.07
N ILE A 54 16.13 -7.50 -5.99
CA ILE A 54 17.30 -8.35 -5.73
C ILE A 54 18.35 -8.17 -6.82
N VAL A 55 17.96 -8.17 -8.10
CA VAL A 55 18.89 -7.94 -9.22
C VAL A 55 19.54 -6.56 -9.14
N ILE A 56 18.76 -5.50 -8.84
CA ILE A 56 19.30 -4.14 -8.63
C ILE A 56 20.35 -4.14 -7.51
N ARG A 57 20.11 -4.86 -6.42
CA ARG A 57 21.05 -4.91 -5.29
C ARG A 57 22.30 -5.76 -5.58
N ILE A 58 22.15 -6.87 -6.29
CA ILE A 58 23.31 -7.66 -6.75
C ILE A 58 24.19 -6.81 -7.67
N GLN A 59 23.61 -6.03 -8.59
CA GLN A 59 24.38 -5.13 -9.46
C GLN A 59 25.20 -4.12 -8.66
N LEU A 60 24.70 -3.62 -7.54
CA LEU A 60 25.36 -2.60 -6.71
C LEU A 60 26.16 -3.16 -5.54
N ILE A 61 26.37 -4.49 -5.45
CA ILE A 61 27.05 -5.13 -4.31
C ILE A 61 28.53 -4.72 -4.19
N ARG A 62 29.16 -4.39 -5.31
CA ARG A 62 30.57 -3.97 -5.41
C ARG A 62 30.77 -2.93 -6.52
N PRO A 63 31.84 -2.12 -6.47
CA PRO A 63 32.22 -1.22 -7.55
C PRO A 63 32.45 -1.98 -8.85
N HIS A 64 32.23 -1.31 -9.98
CA HIS A 64 32.45 -1.85 -11.33
C HIS A 64 31.81 -3.23 -11.57
N ASN A 65 30.73 -3.56 -10.86
CA ASN A 65 30.02 -4.80 -11.11
C ASN A 65 29.31 -4.75 -12.47
N ASP A 66 29.32 -5.86 -13.18
CA ASP A 66 28.80 -6.04 -14.55
C ASP A 66 27.74 -7.16 -14.62
N PHE A 67 27.03 -7.42 -13.51
CA PHE A 67 26.01 -8.45 -13.42
C PHE A 67 24.88 -8.24 -14.44
N VAL A 68 24.48 -6.98 -14.67
CA VAL A 68 23.54 -6.59 -15.72
C VAL A 68 24.05 -5.37 -16.48
N SER A 69 23.62 -5.18 -17.73
CA SER A 69 23.94 -3.98 -18.51
C SER A 69 23.24 -2.72 -17.96
N PRO A 70 23.74 -1.50 -18.24
CA PRO A 70 23.08 -0.25 -17.85
C PRO A 70 21.62 -0.16 -18.30
N GLN A 71 21.32 -0.63 -19.52
CA GLN A 71 19.97 -0.62 -20.08
C GLN A 71 19.04 -1.56 -19.30
N VAL A 72 19.49 -2.77 -18.97
CA VAL A 72 18.74 -3.71 -18.14
C VAL A 72 18.51 -3.15 -16.74
N PHE A 73 19.52 -2.53 -16.13
CA PHE A 73 19.40 -1.87 -14.83
C PHE A 73 18.34 -0.76 -14.83
N ASN A 74 18.34 0.10 -15.86
CA ASN A 74 17.35 1.17 -15.99
C ASN A 74 15.91 0.64 -16.13
N ARG A 75 15.73 -0.45 -16.86
CA ARG A 75 14.43 -1.15 -16.96
C ARG A 75 14.04 -1.78 -15.63
N MET A 76 14.95 -2.43 -14.95
CA MET A 76 14.70 -3.08 -13.66
C MET A 76 14.22 -2.09 -12.61
N PHE A 77 14.89 -0.95 -12.40
CA PHE A 77 14.43 0.00 -11.39
C PHE A 77 13.11 0.70 -11.80
N THR A 78 12.86 0.88 -13.10
CA THR A 78 11.59 1.41 -13.60
C THR A 78 10.44 0.44 -13.34
N MET A 79 10.63 -0.83 -13.70
CA MET A 79 9.64 -1.89 -13.52
C MET A 79 9.39 -2.15 -12.03
N HIS A 80 10.45 -2.28 -11.22
CA HIS A 80 10.35 -2.43 -9.77
C HIS A 80 9.51 -1.30 -9.14
N GLY A 81 9.87 -0.04 -9.39
CA GLY A 81 9.18 1.11 -8.79
C GLY A 81 7.71 1.20 -9.23
N THR A 82 7.44 1.06 -10.54
CA THR A 82 6.09 1.10 -11.09
C THR A 82 5.23 -0.05 -10.55
N THR A 83 5.77 -1.27 -10.55
CA THR A 83 5.05 -2.45 -10.09
C THR A 83 4.74 -2.40 -8.61
N MET A 84 5.72 -2.04 -7.77
CA MET A 84 5.52 -1.98 -6.32
C MET A 84 4.43 -0.99 -5.90
N ILE A 85 4.34 0.15 -6.56
CA ILE A 85 3.32 1.17 -6.22
C ILE A 85 1.96 0.77 -6.81
N PHE A 86 1.87 0.61 -8.12
CA PHE A 86 0.59 0.51 -8.83
C PHE A 86 0.00 -0.91 -8.88
N PHE A 87 0.84 -1.96 -8.78
CA PHE A 87 0.40 -3.35 -8.96
C PHE A 87 0.67 -4.25 -7.75
N VAL A 88 1.30 -3.73 -6.68
CA VAL A 88 1.46 -4.42 -5.40
C VAL A 88 0.71 -3.68 -4.30
N VAL A 89 1.20 -2.50 -3.89
CA VAL A 89 0.71 -1.84 -2.67
C VAL A 89 -0.73 -1.35 -2.85
N MET A 90 -1.06 -0.60 -3.92
CA MET A 90 -2.45 -0.18 -4.14
C MET A 90 -3.42 -1.37 -4.23
N PRO A 91 -3.18 -2.41 -5.07
CA PRO A 91 -4.12 -3.52 -5.18
C PRO A 91 -4.31 -4.31 -3.88
N VAL A 92 -3.26 -4.56 -3.09
CA VAL A 92 -3.42 -5.29 -1.83
C VAL A 92 -4.24 -4.49 -0.83
N LEU A 93 -4.06 -3.17 -0.76
CA LEU A 93 -4.85 -2.29 0.11
C LEU A 93 -6.31 -2.24 -0.32
N PHE A 94 -6.58 -2.12 -1.64
CA PHE A 94 -7.93 -2.26 -2.20
C PHE A 94 -8.54 -3.64 -1.92
N GLY A 95 -7.73 -4.70 -1.95
CA GLY A 95 -8.15 -6.05 -1.61
C GLY A 95 -8.67 -6.15 -0.17
N PHE A 96 -7.91 -5.64 0.79
CA PHE A 96 -8.34 -5.57 2.19
C PHE A 96 -9.55 -4.66 2.38
N ALA A 97 -9.59 -3.48 1.74
CA ALA A 97 -10.72 -2.56 1.82
C ALA A 97 -12.01 -3.22 1.28
N ASN A 98 -11.95 -3.85 0.11
CA ASN A 98 -13.06 -4.58 -0.48
C ASN A 98 -13.55 -5.71 0.43
N TYR A 99 -12.63 -6.49 1.00
CA TYR A 99 -13.00 -7.61 1.86
C TYR A 99 -13.63 -7.15 3.16
N LEU A 100 -13.07 -6.14 3.83
CA LEU A 100 -13.37 -5.78 5.21
C LEU A 100 -14.44 -4.70 5.37
N ILE A 101 -14.48 -3.69 4.49
CA ILE A 101 -15.39 -2.55 4.69
C ILE A 101 -16.85 -3.00 4.83
N PRO A 102 -17.44 -3.81 3.92
CA PRO A 102 -18.83 -4.23 4.09
C PRO A 102 -19.06 -5.01 5.39
N LEU A 103 -18.13 -5.89 5.77
CA LEU A 103 -18.22 -6.65 7.01
C LEU A 103 -18.17 -5.74 8.25
N MET A 104 -17.28 -4.76 8.27
CA MET A 104 -17.09 -3.85 9.40
C MET A 104 -18.23 -2.85 9.59
N ILE A 105 -18.87 -2.44 8.49
CA ILE A 105 -20.01 -1.51 8.56
C ILE A 105 -21.38 -2.19 8.59
N GLY A 106 -21.41 -3.53 8.60
CA GLY A 106 -22.64 -4.33 8.66
C GLY A 106 -23.41 -4.37 7.33
N ALA A 107 -22.75 -4.15 6.19
CA ALA A 107 -23.33 -4.22 4.85
C ALA A 107 -23.26 -5.65 4.28
N ARG A 108 -24.19 -5.97 3.38
CA ARG A 108 -24.21 -7.28 2.70
C ARG A 108 -23.23 -7.39 1.55
N ASP A 109 -22.92 -6.28 0.88
CA ASP A 109 -21.95 -6.20 -0.23
C ASP A 109 -21.51 -4.74 -0.40
N MET A 110 -20.64 -4.48 -1.40
CA MET A 110 -20.32 -3.13 -1.88
C MET A 110 -21.53 -2.50 -2.58
N ALA A 111 -21.55 -1.16 -2.66
CA ALA A 111 -22.66 -0.41 -3.29
C ALA A 111 -22.84 -0.76 -4.77
N PHE A 112 -21.74 -0.98 -5.49
CA PHE A 112 -21.73 -1.27 -6.92
C PHE A 112 -20.92 -2.53 -7.23
N PRO A 113 -21.48 -3.76 -7.06
CA PRO A 113 -20.71 -5.01 -7.20
C PRO A 113 -20.13 -5.21 -8.61
N ARG A 114 -20.83 -4.80 -9.67
CA ARG A 114 -20.33 -4.89 -11.05
C ARG A 114 -19.19 -3.92 -11.33
N LEU A 115 -19.26 -2.68 -10.79
CA LEU A 115 -18.17 -1.72 -10.87
C LEU A 115 -16.94 -2.25 -10.11
N ASN A 116 -17.15 -2.96 -9.01
CA ASN A 116 -16.06 -3.59 -8.24
C ASN A 116 -15.32 -4.64 -9.08
N ALA A 117 -16.04 -5.54 -9.75
CA ALA A 117 -15.45 -6.51 -10.67
C ALA A 117 -14.73 -5.84 -11.84
N PHE A 118 -15.35 -4.83 -12.47
CA PHE A 118 -14.71 -4.04 -13.52
C PHE A 118 -13.39 -3.43 -13.04
N SER A 119 -13.36 -2.81 -11.87
CA SER A 119 -12.18 -2.17 -11.29
C SER A 119 -11.03 -3.15 -11.07
N PHE A 120 -11.33 -4.36 -10.59
CA PHE A 120 -10.36 -5.44 -10.44
C PHE A 120 -9.75 -5.82 -11.81
N TRP A 121 -10.58 -6.08 -12.81
CA TRP A 121 -10.09 -6.49 -14.12
C TRP A 121 -9.28 -5.40 -14.83
N MET A 122 -9.65 -4.13 -14.67
CA MET A 122 -8.85 -3.01 -15.18
C MET A 122 -7.47 -2.98 -14.54
N THR A 123 -7.37 -3.26 -13.23
CA THR A 123 -6.07 -3.38 -12.54
C THR A 123 -5.25 -4.56 -13.09
N VAL A 124 -5.89 -5.72 -13.29
CA VAL A 124 -5.23 -6.91 -13.87
C VAL A 124 -4.70 -6.63 -15.27
N PHE A 125 -5.54 -6.05 -16.14
CA PHE A 125 -5.13 -5.74 -17.51
C PHE A 125 -4.03 -4.68 -17.56
N GLY A 126 -4.05 -3.68 -16.68
CA GLY A 126 -2.96 -2.71 -16.55
C GLY A 126 -1.63 -3.37 -16.25
N GLY A 127 -1.59 -4.25 -15.24
CA GLY A 127 -0.36 -4.98 -14.88
C GLY A 127 0.11 -5.93 -15.99
N LEU A 128 -0.81 -6.67 -16.61
CA LEU A 128 -0.47 -7.53 -17.73
C LEU A 128 0.08 -6.73 -18.91
N LEU A 129 -0.51 -5.57 -19.22
CA LEU A 129 -0.03 -4.68 -20.27
C LEU A 129 1.39 -4.16 -19.99
N LEU A 130 1.69 -3.78 -18.74
CA LEU A 130 3.04 -3.37 -18.35
C LEU A 130 4.05 -4.50 -18.58
N TYR A 131 3.75 -5.72 -18.15
CA TYR A 131 4.66 -6.87 -18.29
C TYR A 131 4.69 -7.45 -19.69
N PHE A 132 3.65 -7.26 -20.50
CA PHE A 132 3.68 -7.59 -21.92
C PHE A 132 4.76 -6.81 -22.69
N SER A 133 5.14 -5.62 -22.19
CA SER A 133 6.25 -4.84 -22.72
C SER A 133 7.61 -5.57 -22.67
N LEU A 134 7.77 -6.56 -21.79
CA LEU A 134 8.97 -7.39 -21.70
C LEU A 134 9.07 -8.42 -22.83
N ALA A 135 7.97 -8.76 -23.50
CA ALA A 135 7.92 -9.69 -24.62
C ALA A 135 8.52 -9.01 -25.87
N GLY A 136 9.80 -9.08 -26.03
CA GLY A 136 10.54 -8.55 -27.18
C GLY A 136 11.41 -9.60 -27.86
N ALA A 137 11.85 -9.30 -29.08
CA ALA A 137 12.66 -10.23 -29.90
C ALA A 137 14.00 -10.64 -29.28
N ASN A 138 14.48 -9.95 -28.27
CA ASN A 138 15.82 -10.14 -27.67
C ASN A 138 15.78 -10.66 -26.22
N GLY A 139 14.70 -11.36 -25.82
CA GLY A 139 14.57 -11.96 -24.49
C GLY A 139 14.02 -11.01 -23.41
N LEU A 140 13.81 -11.57 -22.24
CA LEU A 140 13.27 -10.87 -21.08
C LEU A 140 14.23 -9.73 -20.68
N TYR A 141 13.70 -8.51 -20.54
CA TYR A 141 14.49 -7.28 -20.29
C TYR A 141 15.54 -6.94 -21.37
N GLY A 142 15.58 -7.67 -22.48
CA GLY A 142 16.43 -7.40 -23.62
C GLY A 142 16.09 -6.11 -24.36
N ALA A 143 16.65 -5.88 -25.53
CA ALA A 143 16.36 -4.68 -26.31
C ALA A 143 14.88 -4.59 -26.72
N GLY A 144 14.23 -3.48 -26.52
CA GLY A 144 13.01 -3.11 -27.21
C GLY A 144 11.98 -2.37 -26.38
N ASN A 145 11.13 -3.02 -25.60
CA ASN A 145 9.86 -2.43 -25.20
C ASN A 145 9.66 -2.25 -23.68
N ALA A 146 10.57 -2.76 -22.82
CA ALA A 146 10.46 -2.55 -21.39
C ALA A 146 10.73 -1.07 -21.04
N PRO A 147 9.88 -0.42 -20.24
CA PRO A 147 10.06 0.98 -19.87
C PRO A 147 11.32 1.18 -19.02
N ASP A 148 12.06 2.27 -19.29
CA ASP A 148 13.32 2.65 -18.66
C ASP A 148 13.36 4.12 -18.19
N VAL A 149 12.21 4.78 -18.20
CA VAL A 149 12.04 6.21 -17.89
C VAL A 149 11.88 6.51 -16.39
N GLY A 150 11.96 5.51 -15.53
CA GLY A 150 11.65 5.60 -14.10
C GLY A 150 10.14 5.64 -13.84
N TRP A 151 9.73 5.36 -12.59
CA TRP A 151 8.31 5.27 -12.24
C TRP A 151 7.53 6.58 -12.34
N PHE A 152 8.22 7.73 -12.36
CA PHE A 152 7.59 9.04 -12.55
C PHE A 152 7.79 9.64 -13.96
N ALA A 153 8.45 8.92 -14.85
CA ALA A 153 8.49 9.13 -16.29
C ALA A 153 8.61 10.62 -16.74
N TYR A 154 9.63 11.31 -16.26
CA TYR A 154 9.80 12.76 -16.53
C TYR A 154 10.01 13.08 -18.02
N ALA A 155 9.30 14.10 -18.49
CA ALA A 155 9.65 14.77 -19.73
C ALA A 155 10.99 15.54 -19.56
N PRO A 156 11.83 15.66 -20.59
CA PRO A 156 11.61 15.22 -21.98
C PRO A 156 11.99 13.75 -22.26
N LEU A 157 12.46 12.97 -21.25
CA LEU A 157 12.90 11.59 -21.46
C LEU A 157 11.81 10.70 -22.09
N THR A 158 10.53 11.01 -21.80
CA THR A 158 9.35 10.32 -22.33
C THR A 158 8.95 10.74 -23.75
N SER A 159 9.56 11.79 -24.32
CA SER A 159 9.28 12.20 -25.70
C SER A 159 9.74 11.16 -26.71
N ARG A 160 9.20 11.21 -27.94
CA ARG A 160 9.64 10.31 -29.02
C ARG A 160 11.11 10.49 -29.42
N THR A 161 11.70 11.63 -29.13
CA THR A 161 13.12 11.90 -29.38
C THR A 161 14.01 11.00 -28.53
N PHE A 162 13.68 10.78 -27.26
CA PHE A 162 14.48 9.98 -26.32
C PHE A 162 13.93 8.58 -26.07
N SER A 163 12.63 8.38 -26.23
CA SER A 163 11.93 7.10 -26.15
C SER A 163 11.27 6.76 -27.48
N VAL A 164 12.09 6.37 -28.46
CA VAL A 164 11.68 6.15 -29.86
C VAL A 164 10.70 4.99 -30.00
N GLY A 165 10.86 3.92 -29.21
CA GLY A 165 10.02 2.73 -29.23
C GLY A 165 8.70 2.90 -28.45
N HIS A 166 8.07 1.78 -28.14
CA HIS A 166 6.80 1.74 -27.43
C HIS A 166 6.92 1.52 -25.91
N SER A 167 8.13 1.55 -25.35
CA SER A 167 8.35 1.32 -23.90
C SER A 167 7.57 2.29 -23.02
N THR A 168 7.65 3.58 -23.32
CA THR A 168 6.89 4.64 -22.64
C THR A 168 5.38 4.48 -22.86
N ASP A 169 4.95 4.03 -24.04
CA ASP A 169 3.53 3.83 -24.36
C ASP A 169 2.93 2.70 -23.50
N PHE A 170 3.65 1.58 -23.34
CA PHE A 170 3.22 0.50 -22.46
C PHE A 170 3.09 0.97 -21.01
N TRP A 171 4.07 1.75 -20.51
CA TRP A 171 4.00 2.34 -19.17
C TRP A 171 2.78 3.26 -19.03
N THR A 172 2.58 4.18 -19.98
CA THR A 172 1.49 5.16 -19.97
C THR A 172 0.12 4.47 -20.01
N LEU A 173 -0.06 3.53 -20.94
CA LEU A 173 -1.32 2.81 -21.11
C LEU A 173 -1.61 1.88 -19.92
N ALA A 174 -0.61 1.21 -19.37
CA ALA A 174 -0.77 0.35 -18.21
C ALA A 174 -1.31 1.12 -17.01
N LEU A 175 -0.74 2.30 -16.73
CA LEU A 175 -1.19 3.16 -15.64
C LEU A 175 -2.55 3.81 -15.94
N LEU A 176 -2.81 4.21 -17.18
CA LEU A 176 -4.10 4.77 -17.59
C LEU A 176 -5.23 3.74 -17.37
N VAL A 177 -5.03 2.51 -17.82
CA VAL A 177 -6.01 1.40 -17.68
C VAL A 177 -6.24 1.09 -16.19
N SER A 178 -5.18 0.89 -15.41
CA SER A 178 -5.30 0.63 -13.98
C SER A 178 -5.89 1.81 -13.19
N GLY A 179 -5.64 3.05 -13.66
CA GLY A 179 -6.20 4.27 -13.07
C GLY A 179 -7.73 4.31 -13.12
N PHE A 180 -8.35 3.87 -14.21
CA PHE A 180 -9.82 3.71 -14.28
C PHE A 180 -10.33 2.71 -13.24
N GLY A 181 -9.61 1.60 -13.03
CA GLY A 181 -9.92 0.64 -11.98
C GLY A 181 -9.84 1.26 -10.58
N SER A 182 -8.79 2.04 -10.32
CA SER A 182 -8.59 2.71 -9.03
C SER A 182 -9.70 3.72 -8.72
N ILE A 183 -10.08 4.55 -9.68
CA ILE A 183 -11.20 5.51 -9.54
C ILE A 183 -12.52 4.75 -9.28
N GLY A 184 -12.79 3.67 -10.03
CA GLY A 184 -13.99 2.85 -9.83
C GLY A 184 -14.06 2.24 -8.43
N THR A 185 -12.94 1.70 -7.92
CA THR A 185 -12.82 1.20 -6.55
C THR A 185 -13.08 2.31 -5.52
N ALA A 186 -12.50 3.48 -5.71
CA ALA A 186 -12.65 4.61 -4.80
C ALA A 186 -14.11 5.11 -4.73
N ILE A 187 -14.78 5.29 -5.86
CA ILE A 187 -16.20 5.66 -5.92
C ILE A 187 -17.04 4.62 -5.17
N ASN A 188 -16.75 3.35 -5.37
CA ASN A 188 -17.49 2.26 -4.73
C ASN A 188 -17.29 2.25 -3.20
N ILE A 189 -16.05 2.47 -2.71
CA ILE A 189 -15.76 2.60 -1.27
C ILE A 189 -16.53 3.78 -0.68
N VAL A 190 -16.48 4.96 -1.30
CA VAL A 190 -17.19 6.17 -0.82
C VAL A 190 -18.70 5.89 -0.72
N ALA A 191 -19.31 5.36 -1.79
CA ALA A 191 -20.75 5.06 -1.79
C ALA A 191 -21.11 4.01 -0.73
N THR A 192 -20.31 2.95 -0.60
CA THR A 192 -20.55 1.88 0.39
C THR A 192 -20.49 2.43 1.80
N VAL A 193 -19.44 3.15 2.14
CA VAL A 193 -19.25 3.69 3.50
C VAL A 193 -20.31 4.73 3.85
N LEU A 194 -20.68 5.61 2.93
CA LEU A 194 -21.63 6.67 3.21
C LEU A 194 -23.10 6.22 3.20
N CYS A 195 -23.45 5.23 2.36
CA CYS A 195 -24.85 4.87 2.11
C CYS A 195 -25.29 3.52 2.69
N MET A 196 -24.36 2.60 3.04
CA MET A 196 -24.72 1.22 3.37
C MET A 196 -24.39 0.80 4.80
N ARG A 197 -24.11 1.74 5.69
CA ARG A 197 -23.89 1.43 7.11
C ARG A 197 -25.16 0.82 7.73
N CYS A 198 -24.97 -0.19 8.58
CA CYS A 198 -26.05 -0.83 9.31
C CYS A 198 -26.75 0.16 10.29
N PRO A 199 -27.99 -0.14 10.72
CA PRO A 199 -28.73 0.70 11.65
C PRO A 199 -27.95 1.02 12.93
N GLY A 200 -27.96 2.29 13.34
CA GLY A 200 -27.27 2.80 14.52
C GLY A 200 -25.79 3.13 14.31
N MET A 201 -25.15 2.69 13.22
CA MET A 201 -23.76 3.05 12.90
C MET A 201 -23.70 4.46 12.28
N THR A 202 -23.63 5.46 13.14
CA THR A 202 -23.34 6.84 12.73
C THR A 202 -21.84 6.98 12.36
N LEU A 203 -21.47 8.09 11.75
CA LEU A 203 -20.05 8.39 11.46
C LEU A 203 -19.19 8.37 12.74
N ALA A 204 -19.73 8.82 13.88
CA ALA A 204 -19.03 8.82 15.16
C ALA A 204 -18.82 7.42 15.78
N LYS A 205 -19.52 6.40 15.27
CA LYS A 205 -19.43 5.00 15.72
C LYS A 205 -18.77 4.07 14.70
N MET A 206 -18.38 4.61 13.56
CA MET A 206 -17.75 3.84 12.47
C MET A 206 -16.33 3.42 12.85
N PRO A 207 -15.89 2.19 12.53
CA PRO A 207 -14.51 1.76 12.75
C PRO A 207 -13.49 2.70 12.09
N LEU A 208 -12.33 2.88 12.72
CA LEU A 208 -11.25 3.72 12.14
C LEU A 208 -10.81 3.19 10.78
N PHE A 209 -10.82 1.89 10.58
CA PHE A 209 -10.56 1.29 9.27
C PHE A 209 -11.43 1.88 8.17
N ALA A 210 -12.74 1.98 8.39
CA ALA A 210 -13.65 2.56 7.42
C ALA A 210 -13.41 4.06 7.20
N TRP A 211 -13.08 4.83 8.26
CA TRP A 211 -12.73 6.25 8.15
C TRP A 211 -11.48 6.49 7.32
N LEU A 212 -10.40 5.76 7.59
CA LEU A 212 -9.13 5.95 6.88
C LEU A 212 -9.26 5.56 5.40
N ASN A 213 -10.00 4.50 5.10
CA ASN A 213 -10.28 4.09 3.72
C ASN A 213 -11.25 5.04 3.01
N LEU A 214 -12.19 5.69 3.71
CA LEU A 214 -13.04 6.74 3.14
C LEU A 214 -12.21 7.95 2.69
N VAL A 215 -11.30 8.43 3.55
CA VAL A 215 -10.40 9.55 3.20
C VAL A 215 -9.45 9.14 2.08
N MET A 216 -8.89 7.94 2.14
CA MET A 216 -8.06 7.37 1.07
C MET A 216 -8.80 7.36 -0.27
N ALA A 217 -10.05 6.89 -0.30
CA ALA A 217 -10.85 6.86 -1.53
C ALA A 217 -11.12 8.27 -2.09
N GLY A 218 -11.35 9.26 -1.22
CA GLY A 218 -11.43 10.65 -1.63
C GLY A 218 -10.14 11.16 -2.30
N LEU A 219 -8.99 10.83 -1.72
CA LEU A 219 -7.68 11.16 -2.29
C LEU A 219 -7.45 10.49 -3.65
N VAL A 220 -7.81 9.20 -3.82
CA VAL A 220 -7.68 8.50 -5.11
C VAL A 220 -8.44 9.22 -6.21
N ILE A 221 -9.69 9.62 -5.96
CA ILE A 221 -10.51 10.34 -6.95
C ILE A 221 -9.84 11.66 -7.37
N LEU A 222 -9.31 12.41 -6.41
CA LEU A 222 -8.69 13.71 -6.67
C LEU A 222 -7.31 13.57 -7.31
N ALA A 223 -6.50 12.62 -6.86
CA ALA A 223 -5.09 12.50 -7.26
C ALA A 223 -4.91 11.80 -8.62
N VAL A 224 -5.66 10.73 -8.89
CA VAL A 224 -5.50 9.97 -10.15
C VAL A 224 -5.95 10.78 -11.38
N SER A 225 -6.88 11.73 -11.22
CA SER A 225 -7.37 12.55 -12.31
C SER A 225 -6.29 13.42 -12.98
N PRO A 226 -5.42 14.17 -12.27
CA PRO A 226 -4.29 14.89 -12.87
C PRO A 226 -3.29 13.97 -13.57
N LEU A 227 -3.00 12.80 -12.99
CA LEU A 227 -2.13 11.82 -13.64
C LEU A 227 -2.71 11.34 -14.97
N THR A 228 -4.00 11.01 -14.99
CA THR A 228 -4.72 10.61 -16.20
C THR A 228 -4.65 11.71 -17.28
N ALA A 229 -4.87 12.97 -16.90
CA ALA A 229 -4.75 14.10 -17.82
C ALA A 229 -3.33 14.21 -18.41
N ALA A 230 -2.30 14.13 -17.57
CA ALA A 230 -0.90 14.17 -18.02
C ALA A 230 -0.55 13.03 -18.98
N GLN A 231 -1.05 11.83 -18.72
CA GLN A 231 -0.85 10.66 -19.58
C GLN A 231 -1.51 10.82 -20.95
N ILE A 232 -2.73 11.36 -20.99
CA ILE A 232 -3.41 11.67 -22.26
C ILE A 232 -2.62 12.75 -23.03
N MET A 233 -2.19 13.83 -22.35
CA MET A 233 -1.37 14.88 -22.97
C MET A 233 -0.07 14.32 -23.52
N LEU A 234 0.59 13.40 -22.82
CA LEU A 234 1.79 12.72 -23.30
C LEU A 234 1.53 11.88 -24.56
N LEU A 235 0.42 11.16 -24.63
CA LEU A 235 0.05 10.40 -25.82
C LEU A 235 -0.26 11.34 -27.01
N VAL A 236 -0.89 12.48 -26.75
CA VAL A 236 -1.09 13.52 -27.78
C VAL A 236 0.24 14.07 -28.30
N ASP A 237 1.21 14.36 -27.41
CA ASP A 237 2.56 14.79 -27.83
C ASP A 237 3.27 13.71 -28.65
N ARG A 238 3.10 12.43 -28.28
CA ARG A 238 3.80 11.34 -28.95
C ARG A 238 3.21 10.95 -30.31
N TYR A 239 1.89 11.12 -30.52
CA TYR A 239 1.19 10.58 -31.68
C TYR A 239 0.37 11.57 -32.49
N LEU A 240 -0.06 12.68 -31.90
CA LEU A 240 -0.99 13.62 -32.53
C LEU A 240 -0.38 15.01 -32.79
N GLY A 241 0.95 15.14 -32.65
CA GLY A 241 1.65 16.41 -32.91
C GLY A 241 1.41 17.49 -31.86
N GLY A 242 1.02 17.09 -30.62
CA GLY A 242 0.98 18.01 -29.49
C GLY A 242 2.38 18.40 -29.01
N HIS A 243 2.46 19.48 -28.24
CA HIS A 243 3.72 20.02 -27.70
C HIS A 243 3.55 20.43 -26.23
N PHE A 244 2.74 19.74 -25.45
CA PHE A 244 2.49 20.08 -24.04
C PHE A 244 3.77 20.08 -23.21
N PHE A 245 4.65 19.10 -23.44
CA PHE A 245 5.87 18.89 -22.67
C PHE A 245 7.16 19.16 -23.44
N ASP A 246 7.08 19.50 -24.71
CA ASP A 246 8.21 19.81 -25.57
C ASP A 246 8.63 21.29 -25.41
N THR A 247 9.74 21.50 -24.70
CA THR A 247 10.26 22.85 -24.44
C THR A 247 10.78 23.58 -25.69
N GLN A 248 11.15 22.85 -26.75
CA GLN A 248 11.61 23.47 -28.00
C GLN A 248 10.46 24.04 -28.84
N ALA A 249 9.26 23.48 -28.64
CA ALA A 249 8.05 23.92 -29.33
C ALA A 249 7.09 24.74 -28.43
N GLY A 250 7.60 25.31 -27.33
CA GLY A 250 6.80 26.16 -26.43
C GLY A 250 6.06 25.44 -25.30
N GLY A 251 6.24 24.13 -25.16
CA GLY A 251 5.70 23.34 -24.04
C GLY A 251 6.56 23.46 -22.77
N SER A 252 6.20 22.71 -21.73
CA SER A 252 6.88 22.76 -20.44
C SER A 252 7.08 21.38 -19.81
N ALA A 253 8.34 20.95 -19.69
CA ALA A 253 8.69 19.73 -18.95
C ALA A 253 8.33 19.83 -17.44
N VAL A 254 8.37 21.03 -16.87
CA VAL A 254 7.97 21.28 -15.46
C VAL A 254 6.48 21.07 -15.28
N MET A 255 5.66 21.29 -16.30
CA MET A 255 4.22 21.00 -16.26
C MET A 255 3.97 19.51 -16.04
N TRP A 256 4.73 18.60 -16.69
CA TRP A 256 4.66 17.16 -16.37
C TRP A 256 4.94 16.90 -14.91
N MET A 257 6.00 17.51 -14.36
CA MET A 257 6.36 17.31 -12.95
C MET A 257 5.24 17.75 -12.00
N HIS A 258 4.59 18.89 -12.26
CA HIS A 258 3.45 19.34 -11.47
C HIS A 258 2.28 18.35 -11.52
N PHE A 259 1.83 17.97 -12.71
CA PHE A 259 0.73 17.02 -12.87
C PHE A 259 1.05 15.68 -12.21
N PHE A 260 2.28 15.18 -12.40
CA PHE A 260 2.70 13.93 -11.79
C PHE A 260 2.71 14.04 -10.26
N TRP A 261 3.25 15.09 -9.66
CA TRP A 261 3.37 15.20 -8.21
C TRP A 261 2.10 15.67 -7.51
N ILE A 262 1.18 16.36 -8.19
CA ILE A 262 -0.19 16.57 -7.71
C ILE A 262 -0.89 15.21 -7.50
N PHE A 263 -0.55 14.20 -8.28
CA PHE A 263 -0.88 12.81 -8.00
C PHE A 263 0.07 12.19 -6.97
N GLY A 264 1.38 12.25 -7.22
CA GLY A 264 2.38 11.40 -6.57
C GLY A 264 2.53 11.63 -5.06
N HIS A 265 2.31 12.85 -4.55
CA HIS A 265 2.32 13.07 -3.12
C HIS A 265 1.03 12.59 -2.44
N PRO A 266 -0.18 12.96 -2.86
CA PRO A 266 -1.38 12.33 -2.32
C PRO A 266 -1.38 10.80 -2.45
N GLU A 267 -0.75 10.24 -3.47
CA GLU A 267 -0.59 8.79 -3.62
C GLU A 267 0.11 8.15 -2.43
N VAL A 268 1.18 8.74 -1.89
CA VAL A 268 1.85 8.17 -0.70
C VAL A 268 0.92 8.16 0.52
N TYR A 269 -0.04 9.11 0.59
CA TYR A 269 -1.08 9.08 1.63
C TYR A 269 -2.23 8.11 1.31
N VAL A 270 -2.55 7.87 0.04
CA VAL A 270 -3.42 6.76 -0.37
C VAL A 270 -2.86 5.43 0.11
N LEU A 271 -1.54 5.26 0.06
CA LEU A 271 -0.88 4.04 0.52
C LEU A 271 -0.80 3.93 2.05
N VAL A 272 -0.50 5.03 2.75
CA VAL A 272 -0.24 4.98 4.20
C VAL A 272 -1.51 5.01 5.05
N LEU A 273 -2.60 5.63 4.61
CA LEU A 273 -3.84 5.70 5.40
C LEU A 273 -4.43 4.30 5.69
N PRO A 274 -4.54 3.36 4.73
CA PRO A 274 -4.95 1.99 5.05
C PRO A 274 -3.97 1.26 5.99
N ALA A 275 -2.67 1.55 5.88
CA ALA A 275 -1.67 1.02 6.81
C ALA A 275 -1.93 1.49 8.26
N PHE A 276 -2.26 2.75 8.45
CA PHE A 276 -2.70 3.30 9.73
C PHE A 276 -4.02 2.69 10.20
N ALA A 277 -4.91 2.35 9.26
CA ALA A 277 -6.16 1.66 9.58
C ALA A 277 -5.88 0.28 10.18
N PHE A 278 -4.98 -0.50 9.59
CA PHE A 278 -4.60 -1.81 10.13
C PHE A 278 -4.08 -1.69 11.57
N ALA A 279 -3.14 -0.80 11.82
CA ALA A 279 -2.60 -0.59 13.16
C ALA A 279 -3.68 -0.13 14.15
N SER A 280 -4.62 0.71 13.71
CA SER A 280 -5.69 1.24 14.57
C SER A 280 -6.71 0.18 15.00
N GLU A 281 -6.87 -0.91 14.23
CA GLU A 281 -7.74 -2.03 14.61
C GLU A 281 -6.96 -3.12 15.38
N ILE A 282 -5.70 -3.37 15.04
CA ILE A 282 -4.90 -4.45 15.64
C ILE A 282 -4.39 -4.07 17.05
N ILE A 283 -3.81 -2.88 17.21
CA ILE A 283 -3.21 -2.44 18.48
C ILE A 283 -4.21 -2.50 19.64
N PRO A 284 -5.46 -2.01 19.53
CA PRO A 284 -6.43 -2.09 20.63
C PRO A 284 -6.72 -3.52 21.07
N VAL A 285 -6.92 -4.42 20.11
CA VAL A 285 -7.26 -5.84 20.38
C VAL A 285 -6.14 -6.52 21.17
N PHE A 286 -4.88 -6.39 20.74
CA PHE A 286 -3.74 -7.01 21.39
C PHE A 286 -3.20 -6.22 22.59
N SER A 287 -3.72 -5.03 22.86
CA SER A 287 -3.48 -4.28 24.11
C SER A 287 -4.60 -4.47 25.11
N ARG A 288 -5.69 -5.15 24.74
CA ARG A 288 -6.91 -5.33 25.55
C ARG A 288 -7.46 -4.00 26.07
N LYS A 289 -7.39 -2.96 25.24
CA LYS A 289 -7.76 -1.60 25.61
C LYS A 289 -8.33 -0.85 24.38
N PRO A 290 -9.45 -0.13 24.52
CA PRO A 290 -10.00 0.65 23.40
C PRO A 290 -8.99 1.68 22.90
N ILE A 291 -9.11 2.03 21.61
CA ILE A 291 -8.25 3.04 20.99
C ILE A 291 -8.35 4.37 21.76
N PHE A 292 -7.21 4.92 22.12
CA PHE A 292 -7.16 6.22 22.78
C PHE A 292 -7.45 7.33 21.79
N GLY A 293 -8.32 8.30 22.20
CA GLY A 293 -8.56 9.50 21.43
C GLY A 293 -9.20 9.27 20.05
N TYR A 294 -10.22 8.40 19.94
CA TYR A 294 -10.89 8.07 18.68
C TYR A 294 -11.25 9.31 17.84
N SER A 295 -11.91 10.32 18.41
CA SER A 295 -12.32 11.52 17.67
C SER A 295 -11.12 12.31 17.14
N VAL A 296 -10.04 12.35 17.91
CA VAL A 296 -8.79 13.01 17.52
C VAL A 296 -8.10 12.22 16.40
N MET A 297 -8.16 10.87 16.45
CA MET A 297 -7.67 10.01 15.36
C MET A 297 -8.42 10.23 14.04
N VAL A 298 -9.76 10.41 14.10
CA VAL A 298 -10.56 10.75 12.93
C VAL A 298 -10.20 12.14 12.42
N GLY A 299 -10.13 13.15 13.29
CA GLY A 299 -9.74 14.52 12.92
C GLY A 299 -8.36 14.59 12.28
N ALA A 300 -7.38 13.88 12.85
CA ALA A 300 -6.04 13.77 12.29
C ALA A 300 -6.04 13.09 10.90
N THR A 301 -6.89 12.08 10.68
CA THR A 301 -7.03 11.43 9.36
C THR A 301 -7.53 12.42 8.31
N VAL A 302 -8.59 13.17 8.64
CA VAL A 302 -9.17 14.16 7.73
C VAL A 302 -8.15 15.28 7.45
N ALA A 303 -7.45 15.76 8.47
CA ALA A 303 -6.40 16.77 8.33
C ALA A 303 -5.27 16.31 7.40
N ILE A 304 -4.78 15.06 7.56
CA ILE A 304 -3.78 14.46 6.65
C ILE A 304 -4.32 14.49 5.22
N GLY A 305 -5.56 14.05 4.99
CA GLY A 305 -6.17 14.06 3.65
C GLY A 305 -6.14 15.45 3.01
N PHE A 306 -6.56 16.50 3.73
CA PHE A 306 -6.55 17.87 3.21
C PHE A 306 -5.14 18.40 2.97
N ILE A 307 -4.23 18.28 3.95
CA ILE A 307 -2.89 18.84 3.85
C ILE A 307 -2.12 18.14 2.72
N SER A 308 -2.32 16.83 2.52
CA SER A 308 -1.63 16.05 1.48
C SER A 308 -1.80 16.62 0.06
N MET A 309 -2.92 17.28 -0.22
CA MET A 309 -3.17 17.90 -1.52
C MET A 309 -2.41 19.23 -1.72
N SER A 310 -1.77 19.79 -0.69
CA SER A 310 -1.11 21.10 -0.73
C SER A 310 0.41 21.05 -0.67
N VAL A 311 1.03 19.88 -0.70
CA VAL A 311 2.47 19.71 -0.40
C VAL A 311 3.30 19.15 -1.57
N TRP A 312 2.70 18.84 -2.70
CA TRP A 312 3.31 18.04 -3.78
C TRP A 312 4.65 18.57 -4.31
N ALA A 313 4.87 19.91 -4.31
CA ALA A 313 6.06 20.45 -4.94
C ALA A 313 7.33 20.37 -4.07
N HIS A 314 7.28 19.77 -2.86
CA HIS A 314 8.50 19.39 -2.16
C HIS A 314 9.30 18.30 -2.90
N HIS A 315 8.69 17.58 -3.83
CA HIS A 315 9.39 16.71 -4.78
C HIS A 315 10.11 17.48 -5.90
N MET A 316 9.98 18.80 -5.92
CA MET A 316 10.42 19.67 -7.00
C MET A 316 11.33 20.83 -6.52
N PHE A 317 11.90 20.77 -5.32
CA PHE A 317 12.74 21.86 -4.77
C PHE A 317 13.96 22.24 -5.63
N THR A 318 14.37 21.36 -6.54
CA THR A 318 15.52 21.59 -7.44
C THR A 318 15.14 22.08 -8.85
N VAL A 319 13.85 22.35 -9.13
CA VAL A 319 13.40 22.79 -10.47
C VAL A 319 13.45 24.30 -10.70
N GLY A 320 13.91 25.07 -9.71
CA GLY A 320 14.02 26.53 -9.84
C GLY A 320 12.76 27.30 -9.43
N MET A 321 11.99 26.80 -8.48
CA MET A 321 10.84 27.54 -7.92
C MET A 321 11.27 28.83 -7.22
N SER A 322 10.37 29.81 -7.15
CA SER A 322 10.59 31.06 -6.40
C SER A 322 10.80 30.80 -4.90
N ALA A 323 11.45 31.73 -4.21
CA ALA A 323 11.64 31.63 -2.75
C ALA A 323 10.30 31.51 -2.00
N SER A 324 9.27 32.25 -2.42
CA SER A 324 7.93 32.20 -1.82
C SER A 324 7.30 30.81 -1.99
N ALA A 325 7.39 30.21 -3.19
CA ALA A 325 6.87 28.87 -3.45
C ALA A 325 7.62 27.82 -2.62
N ASN A 326 8.95 27.88 -2.58
CA ASN A 326 9.75 26.99 -1.73
C ASN A 326 9.34 27.10 -0.26
N THR A 327 9.20 28.31 0.29
CA THR A 327 8.78 28.53 1.67
C THR A 327 7.39 27.95 1.94
N PHE A 328 6.42 28.19 1.04
CA PHE A 328 5.08 27.61 1.16
C PHE A 328 5.11 26.09 1.24
N PHE A 329 5.83 25.42 0.32
CA PHE A 329 5.89 23.96 0.29
C PHE A 329 6.72 23.37 1.44
N VAL A 330 7.72 24.07 1.96
CA VAL A 330 8.41 23.68 3.21
C VAL A 330 7.44 23.69 4.37
N LEU A 331 6.73 24.81 4.60
CA LEU A 331 5.83 24.95 5.75
C LEU A 331 4.63 24.01 5.68
N SER A 332 3.98 23.90 4.52
CA SER A 332 2.85 22.97 4.34
C SER A 332 3.25 21.51 4.53
N THR A 333 4.45 21.14 4.07
CA THR A 333 5.00 19.79 4.26
C THR A 333 5.30 19.51 5.74
N MET A 334 5.91 20.45 6.45
CA MET A 334 6.17 20.30 7.89
C MET A 334 4.87 20.20 8.70
N ALA A 335 3.82 20.92 8.29
CA ALA A 335 2.53 20.92 8.99
C ALA A 335 1.89 19.52 9.06
N ILE A 336 2.15 18.64 8.06
CA ILE A 336 1.57 17.28 8.04
C ILE A 336 2.15 16.37 9.14
N ALA A 337 3.31 16.74 9.71
CA ALA A 337 3.90 16.01 10.83
C ALA A 337 3.03 16.08 12.09
N VAL A 338 2.26 17.15 12.28
CA VAL A 338 1.41 17.34 13.47
C VAL A 338 0.30 16.29 13.54
N PRO A 339 -0.62 16.17 12.57
CA PRO A 339 -1.67 15.14 12.63
C PRO A 339 -1.10 13.71 12.57
N THR A 340 0.05 13.51 11.93
CA THR A 340 0.73 12.21 11.91
C THR A 340 1.29 11.86 13.29
N GLY A 341 1.95 12.80 13.96
CA GLY A 341 2.45 12.65 15.34
C GLY A 341 1.33 12.34 16.33
N ILE A 342 0.17 13.00 16.20
CA ILE A 342 -1.02 12.71 17.01
C ILE A 342 -1.38 11.22 16.93
N LYS A 343 -1.36 10.63 15.74
CA LYS A 343 -1.67 9.20 15.57
C LYS A 343 -0.68 8.31 16.31
N ILE A 344 0.63 8.58 16.16
CA ILE A 344 1.68 7.82 16.85
C ILE A 344 1.48 7.87 18.37
N PHE A 345 1.27 9.06 18.94
CA PHE A 345 1.04 9.21 20.38
C PHE A 345 -0.24 8.49 20.84
N ASN A 346 -1.32 8.50 20.03
CA ASN A 346 -2.55 7.81 20.38
C ASN A 346 -2.39 6.27 20.37
N TRP A 347 -1.60 5.70 19.45
CA TRP A 347 -1.28 4.27 19.46
C TRP A 347 -0.41 3.92 20.68
N LEU A 348 0.58 4.73 21.01
CA LEU A 348 1.39 4.56 22.23
C LEU A 348 0.52 4.65 23.49
N ALA A 349 -0.38 5.64 23.58
CA ALA A 349 -1.31 5.79 24.69
C ALA A 349 -2.33 4.63 24.78
N THR A 350 -2.69 4.02 23.64
CA THR A 350 -3.52 2.80 23.62
C THR A 350 -2.77 1.62 24.24
N MET A 351 -1.48 1.46 23.94
CA MET A 351 -0.67 0.39 24.52
C MET A 351 -0.32 0.66 26.00
N TRP A 352 -0.20 1.93 26.39
CA TRP A 352 0.18 2.31 27.75
C TRP A 352 -0.83 1.81 28.78
N GLY A 353 -0.37 1.02 29.74
CA GLY A 353 -1.23 0.41 30.78
C GLY A 353 -2.16 -0.70 30.26
N GLY A 354 -2.00 -1.16 29.01
CA GLY A 354 -2.73 -2.31 28.46
C GLY A 354 -2.07 -3.66 28.78
N LYS A 355 -2.81 -4.74 28.59
CA LYS A 355 -2.30 -6.12 28.62
C LYS A 355 -1.80 -6.51 27.22
N ILE A 356 -0.54 -6.21 26.92
CA ILE A 356 0.00 -6.42 25.58
C ILE A 356 0.25 -7.92 25.35
N GLU A 357 -0.39 -8.45 24.31
CA GLU A 357 -0.17 -9.81 23.82
C GLU A 357 0.76 -9.78 22.61
N PHE A 358 1.98 -10.30 22.76
CA PHE A 358 3.01 -10.33 21.71
C PHE A 358 2.76 -11.45 20.69
N LYS A 359 1.57 -11.43 20.06
CA LYS A 359 1.25 -12.26 18.90
C LYS A 359 1.83 -11.63 17.63
N THR A 360 1.99 -12.45 16.59
CA THR A 360 2.61 -12.00 15.33
C THR A 360 2.01 -10.69 14.78
N PRO A 361 0.68 -10.48 14.72
CA PRO A 361 0.12 -9.21 14.27
C PRO A 361 0.60 -8.01 15.08
N MET A 362 0.65 -8.15 16.41
CA MET A 362 1.07 -7.08 17.32
C MET A 362 2.56 -6.76 17.18
N LEU A 363 3.42 -7.77 16.99
CA LEU A 363 4.85 -7.55 16.76
C LEU A 363 5.09 -6.68 15.52
N PHE A 364 4.38 -6.97 14.42
CA PHE A 364 4.44 -6.17 13.20
C PHE A 364 3.92 -4.74 13.41
N CYS A 365 2.85 -4.55 14.18
CA CYS A 365 2.35 -3.21 14.50
C CYS A 365 3.31 -2.40 15.40
N ILE A 366 3.98 -3.04 16.36
CA ILE A 366 4.99 -2.39 17.20
C ILE A 366 6.18 -1.97 16.32
N ALA A 367 6.71 -2.85 15.50
CA ALA A 367 7.80 -2.52 14.58
C ALA A 367 7.40 -1.38 13.63
N PHE A 368 6.18 -1.43 13.05
CA PHE A 368 5.62 -0.35 12.25
C PHE A 368 5.71 1.01 12.96
N LEU A 369 5.33 1.11 14.24
CA LEU A 369 5.35 2.37 14.97
C LEU A 369 6.74 3.00 15.02
N PHE A 370 7.76 2.21 15.38
CA PHE A 370 9.13 2.71 15.50
C PHE A 370 9.73 3.05 14.15
N GLN A 371 9.50 2.21 13.14
CA GLN A 371 10.02 2.42 11.79
C GLN A 371 9.35 3.62 11.12
N PHE A 372 8.02 3.75 11.27
CA PHE A 372 7.30 4.88 10.70
C PHE A 372 7.66 6.20 11.40
N LEU A 373 7.95 6.18 12.71
CA LEU A 373 8.48 7.35 13.42
C LEU A 373 9.84 7.78 12.84
N ALA A 374 10.77 6.84 12.66
CA ALA A 374 12.07 7.13 12.06
C ALA A 374 11.94 7.65 10.62
N ALA A 375 11.04 7.03 9.82
CA ALA A 375 10.70 7.51 8.49
C ALA A 375 10.17 8.95 8.49
N GLY A 376 9.28 9.28 9.42
CA GLY A 376 8.73 10.63 9.58
C GLY A 376 9.80 11.67 9.92
N LEU A 377 10.76 11.32 10.79
CA LEU A 377 11.88 12.22 11.12
C LEU A 377 12.76 12.50 9.90
N THR A 378 13.13 11.49 9.12
CA THR A 378 13.89 11.69 7.87
C THR A 378 13.07 12.44 6.83
N GLY A 379 11.74 12.30 6.83
CA GLY A 379 10.81 13.07 6.01
C GLY A 379 10.81 14.56 6.36
N ILE A 380 10.80 14.90 7.65
CA ILE A 380 10.92 16.28 8.11
C ILE A 380 12.28 16.87 7.69
N MET A 381 13.37 16.11 7.79
CA MET A 381 14.68 16.56 7.29
C MET A 381 14.62 16.89 5.78
N LEU A 382 14.02 16.01 4.96
CA LEU A 382 13.87 16.22 3.52
C LEU A 382 12.86 17.33 3.16
N SER A 383 11.97 17.73 4.07
CA SER A 383 11.06 18.86 3.85
C SER A 383 11.76 20.21 3.94
N VAL A 384 12.94 20.28 4.54
CA VAL A 384 13.79 21.49 4.59
C VAL A 384 14.48 21.67 3.24
N ALA A 385 14.12 22.70 2.47
CA ALA A 385 14.62 22.89 1.11
C ALA A 385 16.15 22.87 0.98
N PRO A 386 16.96 23.59 1.81
CA PRO A 386 18.42 23.49 1.77
C PRO A 386 18.97 22.07 1.97
N PHE A 387 18.39 21.29 2.87
CA PHE A 387 18.77 19.90 3.09
C PHE A 387 18.41 19.04 1.87
N ASN A 388 17.21 19.27 1.31
CA ASN A 388 16.74 18.55 0.13
C ASN A 388 17.57 18.84 -1.13
N TRP A 389 18.06 20.07 -1.32
CA TRP A 389 18.92 20.40 -2.45
C TRP A 389 20.18 19.53 -2.52
N HIS A 390 20.72 19.15 -1.35
CA HIS A 390 21.90 18.29 -1.30
C HIS A 390 21.56 16.78 -1.37
N LEU A 391 20.46 16.34 -0.78
CA LEU A 391 20.17 14.92 -0.58
C LEU A 391 18.96 14.37 -1.35
N GLY A 392 18.14 15.21 -1.97
CA GLY A 392 16.90 14.81 -2.65
C GLY A 392 17.11 13.87 -3.85
N ASN A 393 18.31 13.84 -4.44
CA ASN A 393 18.70 12.94 -5.53
C ASN A 393 19.75 11.90 -5.11
N SER A 394 19.95 11.67 -3.82
CA SER A 394 20.89 10.69 -3.27
C SER A 394 20.19 9.43 -2.79
N TYR A 395 20.98 8.44 -2.37
CA TYR A 395 20.48 7.23 -1.70
C TYR A 395 19.80 7.52 -0.36
N PHE A 396 20.00 8.71 0.24
CA PHE A 396 19.27 9.11 1.44
C PHE A 396 17.76 9.17 1.20
N VAL A 397 17.31 9.76 0.08
CA VAL A 397 15.88 9.78 -0.24
C VAL A 397 15.34 8.38 -0.58
N VAL A 398 16.18 7.51 -1.15
CA VAL A 398 15.80 6.11 -1.42
C VAL A 398 15.58 5.37 -0.11
N ALA A 399 16.48 5.53 0.86
CA ALA A 399 16.35 4.96 2.19
C ALA A 399 15.09 5.48 2.89
N HIS A 400 14.87 6.80 2.88
CA HIS A 400 13.69 7.44 3.48
C HIS A 400 12.38 6.85 2.96
N PHE A 401 12.15 6.84 1.63
CA PHE A 401 10.85 6.38 1.14
C PHE A 401 10.65 4.86 1.31
N HIS A 402 11.72 4.05 1.31
CA HIS A 402 11.61 2.64 1.66
C HIS A 402 11.32 2.46 3.16
N TYR A 403 11.85 3.32 4.02
CA TYR A 403 11.49 3.32 5.44
C TYR A 403 9.98 3.59 5.63
N VAL A 404 9.40 4.51 4.83
CA VAL A 404 7.95 4.76 4.81
C VAL A 404 7.19 3.56 4.26
N ILE A 405 7.56 3.06 3.05
CA ILE A 405 6.79 2.04 2.34
C ILE A 405 6.99 0.66 3.00
N VAL A 406 8.24 0.23 3.20
CA VAL A 406 8.51 -1.10 3.77
C VAL A 406 8.30 -1.08 5.28
N GLY A 407 8.93 -0.14 6.01
CA GLY A 407 8.81 -0.03 7.46
C GLY A 407 7.43 0.38 7.94
N GLY A 408 6.79 1.31 7.24
CA GLY A 408 5.44 1.77 7.53
C GLY A 408 4.36 0.85 6.95
N ILE A 409 4.24 0.80 5.62
CA ILE A 409 3.09 0.16 4.98
C ILE A 409 3.20 -1.36 5.04
N LEU A 410 4.33 -1.95 4.61
CA LEU A 410 4.44 -3.40 4.48
C LEU A 410 4.44 -4.10 5.85
N PHE A 411 5.06 -3.53 6.89
CA PHE A 411 4.98 -4.10 8.24
C PHE A 411 3.54 -4.11 8.78
N SER A 412 2.81 -3.00 8.67
CA SER A 412 1.41 -2.98 9.10
C SER A 412 0.53 -3.92 8.27
N LEU A 413 0.82 -4.05 6.97
CA LEU A 413 0.15 -4.98 6.08
C LEU A 413 0.40 -6.44 6.46
N PHE A 414 1.62 -6.83 6.86
CA PHE A 414 1.88 -8.17 7.39
C PHE A 414 1.12 -8.42 8.69
N GLY A 415 1.05 -7.39 9.57
CA GLY A 415 0.17 -7.44 10.74
C GLY A 415 -1.27 -7.74 10.34
N ALA A 416 -1.78 -7.06 9.32
CA ALA A 416 -3.13 -7.25 8.79
C ALA A 416 -3.33 -8.65 8.18
N PHE A 417 -2.37 -9.16 7.41
CA PHE A 417 -2.43 -10.53 6.91
C PHE A 417 -2.61 -11.54 8.03
N TYR A 418 -1.78 -11.50 9.06
CA TYR A 418 -1.88 -12.42 10.19
C TYR A 418 -3.15 -12.21 11.02
N TYR A 419 -3.63 -10.97 11.14
CA TYR A 419 -4.83 -10.67 11.90
C TYR A 419 -6.10 -11.18 11.21
N TRP A 420 -6.26 -10.91 9.90
CA TRP A 420 -7.47 -11.30 9.15
C TRP A 420 -7.35 -12.61 8.36
N PHE A 421 -6.17 -13.25 8.30
CA PHE A 421 -6.03 -14.59 7.70
C PHE A 421 -7.04 -15.60 8.26
N PRO A 422 -7.28 -15.67 9.58
CA PRO A 422 -8.32 -16.56 10.13
C PRO A 422 -9.72 -16.27 9.57
N LYS A 423 -10.08 -15.00 9.41
CA LYS A 423 -11.36 -14.58 8.83
C LYS A 423 -11.51 -14.97 7.37
N MET A 424 -10.44 -14.82 6.58
CA MET A 424 -10.43 -15.10 5.15
C MET A 424 -10.37 -16.59 4.83
N SER A 425 -9.61 -17.36 5.59
CA SER A 425 -9.31 -18.77 5.32
C SER A 425 -10.10 -19.76 6.18
N GLY A 426 -10.66 -19.33 7.33
CA GLY A 426 -11.23 -20.20 8.35
C GLY A 426 -10.18 -20.97 9.16
N LYS A 427 -8.89 -20.69 8.97
CA LYS A 427 -7.76 -21.41 9.58
C LYS A 427 -6.85 -20.48 10.36
N MET A 428 -6.28 -20.97 11.46
CA MET A 428 -5.21 -20.29 12.18
C MET A 428 -3.87 -20.50 11.48
N TYR A 429 -3.06 -19.45 11.40
CA TYR A 429 -1.68 -19.55 10.92
C TYR A 429 -0.75 -20.15 12.00
N SER A 430 0.47 -20.57 11.58
CA SER A 430 1.52 -20.99 12.51
C SER A 430 2.19 -19.77 13.15
N GLU A 431 2.01 -19.58 14.45
CA GLU A 431 2.61 -18.48 15.22
C GLU A 431 4.15 -18.56 15.18
N THR A 432 4.72 -19.77 15.19
CA THR A 432 6.19 -19.97 15.11
C THR A 432 6.74 -19.46 13.78
N LEU A 433 6.13 -19.85 12.66
CA LEU A 433 6.53 -19.36 11.35
C LEU A 433 6.25 -17.85 11.20
N GLY A 434 5.17 -17.35 11.81
CA GLY A 434 4.86 -15.93 11.85
C GLY A 434 5.96 -15.11 12.54
N LYS A 435 6.41 -15.56 13.71
CA LYS A 435 7.52 -14.92 14.44
C LYS A 435 8.87 -15.08 13.71
N MET A 436 9.11 -16.20 13.06
CA MET A 436 10.30 -16.39 12.22
C MET A 436 10.31 -15.41 11.04
N HIS A 437 9.18 -15.24 10.35
CA HIS A 437 9.01 -14.21 9.34
C HIS A 437 9.31 -12.83 9.90
N PHE A 438 8.71 -12.48 11.05
CA PHE A 438 8.89 -11.18 11.68
C PHE A 438 10.37 -10.85 11.91
N TRP A 439 11.12 -11.76 12.55
CA TRP A 439 12.52 -11.50 12.88
C TRP A 439 13.44 -11.46 11.65
N LEU A 440 13.25 -12.37 10.70
CA LEU A 440 14.02 -12.34 9.44
C LEU A 440 13.78 -11.04 8.68
N PHE A 441 12.53 -10.62 8.57
CA PHE A 441 12.17 -9.43 7.84
C PHE A 441 12.60 -8.15 8.57
N LEU A 442 12.50 -8.09 9.89
CA LEU A 442 12.94 -6.97 10.71
C LEU A 442 14.46 -6.77 10.63
N ILE A 443 15.24 -7.85 10.83
CA ILE A 443 16.71 -7.80 10.70
C ILE A 443 17.10 -7.36 9.29
N GLY A 444 16.50 -7.96 8.27
CA GLY A 444 16.74 -7.61 6.88
C GLY A 444 16.39 -6.16 6.57
N PHE A 445 15.29 -5.65 7.13
CA PHE A 445 14.87 -4.26 6.98
C PHE A 445 15.95 -3.29 7.51
N HIS A 446 16.39 -3.48 8.74
CA HIS A 446 17.40 -2.60 9.35
C HIS A 446 18.76 -2.71 8.66
N LEU A 447 19.22 -3.92 8.30
CA LEU A 447 20.44 -4.08 7.51
C LEU A 447 20.35 -3.39 6.14
N THR A 448 19.16 -3.32 5.56
CA THR A 448 18.99 -2.67 4.25
C THR A 448 18.86 -1.16 4.40
N PHE A 449 17.86 -0.69 5.12
CA PHE A 449 17.43 0.69 4.98
C PHE A 449 18.07 1.65 5.99
N ASP A 450 18.52 1.20 7.18
CA ASP A 450 19.33 2.04 8.08
C ASP A 450 20.65 2.37 7.39
N PHE A 451 21.34 1.32 6.95
CA PHE A 451 22.65 1.48 6.33
C PHE A 451 22.59 2.12 4.94
N MET A 452 21.44 2.10 4.24
CA MET A 452 21.26 2.80 2.98
C MET A 452 21.27 4.33 3.11
N HIS A 453 20.99 4.88 4.28
CA HIS A 453 21.12 6.32 4.52
C HIS A 453 22.58 6.79 4.46
N ILE A 454 23.53 5.94 4.87
CA ILE A 454 24.95 6.30 4.97
C ILE A 454 25.56 6.63 3.62
N PRO A 455 25.53 5.76 2.57
CA PRO A 455 26.04 6.13 1.26
C PRO A 455 25.32 7.34 0.68
N GLY A 456 24.02 7.54 1.01
CA GLY A 456 23.29 8.75 0.63
C GLY A 456 23.89 10.02 1.24
N LEU A 457 24.24 10.02 2.53
CA LEU A 457 24.95 11.11 3.21
C LEU A 457 26.36 11.32 2.69
N LEU A 458 27.01 10.25 2.22
CA LEU A 458 28.32 10.29 1.55
C LEU A 458 28.23 10.69 0.07
N GLY A 459 27.05 11.15 -0.40
CA GLY A 459 26.87 11.69 -1.74
C GLY A 459 26.61 10.66 -2.85
N MET A 460 26.30 9.40 -2.53
CA MET A 460 25.94 8.40 -3.53
C MET A 460 24.62 8.79 -4.23
N PRO A 461 24.64 9.05 -5.56
CA PRO A 461 23.42 9.39 -6.29
C PRO A 461 22.48 8.19 -6.41
N ARG A 462 21.16 8.43 -6.42
CA ARG A 462 20.18 7.41 -6.77
C ARG A 462 20.25 7.04 -8.26
N ARG A 463 19.84 5.82 -8.63
CA ARG A 463 19.71 5.35 -10.03
C ARG A 463 21.03 5.17 -10.79
N ILE A 464 22.17 5.17 -10.12
CA ILE A 464 23.42 4.80 -10.76
C ILE A 464 23.50 3.26 -10.84
N TYR A 465 23.96 2.75 -11.98
CA TYR A 465 24.06 1.31 -12.19
C TYR A 465 25.36 0.71 -11.64
N THR A 466 26.38 1.54 -11.46
CA THR A 466 27.69 1.16 -10.88
C THR A 466 28.34 2.40 -10.24
N TYR A 467 29.44 2.20 -9.55
CA TYR A 467 30.21 3.27 -8.89
C TYR A 467 31.69 2.94 -8.83
N GLU A 468 32.53 3.98 -8.65
CA GLU A 468 33.98 3.87 -8.53
C GLU A 468 34.39 3.38 -7.13
N PRO A 469 35.46 2.56 -7.01
CA PRO A 469 36.01 2.16 -5.71
C PRO A 469 36.58 3.35 -4.94
N GLY A 470 36.69 3.22 -3.63
CA GLY A 470 37.27 4.26 -2.77
C GLY A 470 36.37 5.46 -2.48
N ARG A 471 35.07 5.42 -2.88
CA ARG A 471 34.07 6.43 -2.54
C ARG A 471 33.53 6.30 -1.12
N GLY A 472 33.91 5.24 -0.39
CA GLY A 472 33.38 4.95 0.94
C GLY A 472 31.98 4.32 0.92
N TRP A 473 31.51 3.82 -0.24
CA TRP A 473 30.19 3.23 -0.41
C TRP A 473 30.18 1.70 -0.42
N ASP A 474 31.35 1.06 -0.60
CA ASP A 474 31.51 -0.37 -0.85
C ASP A 474 30.91 -1.23 0.26
N THR A 475 31.38 -1.01 1.50
CA THR A 475 30.93 -1.77 2.68
C THR A 475 29.42 -1.61 2.90
N TRP A 476 28.91 -0.39 2.74
CA TRP A 476 27.49 -0.13 2.96
C TRP A 476 26.62 -0.81 1.90
N ASN A 477 27.00 -0.79 0.63
CA ASN A 477 26.27 -1.49 -0.43
C ASN A 477 26.29 -3.01 -0.23
N LEU A 478 27.38 -3.58 0.28
CA LEU A 478 27.44 -4.99 0.65
C LEU A 478 26.44 -5.32 1.77
N ILE A 479 26.46 -4.55 2.89
CA ILE A 479 25.55 -4.74 4.03
C ILE A 479 24.09 -4.63 3.58
N VAL A 480 23.77 -3.58 2.82
CA VAL A 480 22.42 -3.35 2.26
C VAL A 480 21.97 -4.53 1.42
N THR A 481 22.85 -5.10 0.60
CA THR A 481 22.53 -6.26 -0.26
C THR A 481 22.30 -7.53 0.57
N ILE A 482 23.10 -7.77 1.61
CA ILE A 482 22.89 -8.87 2.56
C ILE A 482 21.51 -8.74 3.23
N GLY A 483 21.13 -7.52 3.65
CA GLY A 483 19.83 -7.24 4.25
C GLY A 483 18.64 -7.61 3.34
N VAL A 484 18.77 -7.36 2.03
CA VAL A 484 17.73 -7.73 1.05
C VAL A 484 17.53 -9.26 0.99
N PHE A 485 18.57 -10.08 1.12
CA PHE A 485 18.40 -11.53 1.18
C PHE A 485 17.68 -12.00 2.45
N PHE A 486 17.91 -11.34 3.59
CA PHE A 486 17.13 -11.61 4.80
C PHE A 486 15.64 -11.26 4.61
N GLN A 487 15.33 -10.13 3.96
CA GLN A 487 13.94 -9.78 3.64
C GLN A 487 13.32 -10.81 2.68
N ALA A 488 14.04 -11.21 1.64
CA ALA A 488 13.58 -12.25 0.70
C ALA A 488 13.29 -13.58 1.42
N ALA A 489 14.17 -14.02 2.32
CA ALA A 489 13.94 -15.20 3.15
C ALA A 489 12.69 -15.03 4.04
N GLY A 490 12.49 -13.84 4.64
CA GLY A 490 11.28 -13.51 5.40
C GLY A 490 10.01 -13.64 4.56
N ILE A 491 9.99 -13.10 3.33
CA ILE A 491 8.86 -13.23 2.40
C ILE A 491 8.58 -14.70 2.06
N LEU A 492 9.61 -15.51 1.82
CA LEU A 492 9.41 -16.94 1.54
C LEU A 492 8.81 -17.68 2.75
N VAL A 493 9.25 -17.36 3.97
CA VAL A 493 8.66 -17.92 5.20
C VAL A 493 7.20 -17.46 5.35
N PHE A 494 6.88 -16.20 5.05
CA PHE A 494 5.52 -15.67 5.07
C PHE A 494 4.60 -16.46 4.12
N LEU A 495 4.98 -16.58 2.86
CA LEU A 495 4.20 -17.31 1.85
C LEU A 495 4.08 -18.79 2.20
N GLY A 496 5.16 -19.40 2.67
CA GLY A 496 5.16 -20.78 3.16
C GLY A 496 4.20 -20.96 4.35
N ASN A 497 4.16 -20.00 5.28
CA ASN A 497 3.24 -20.03 6.41
C ASN A 497 1.77 -19.92 5.96
N LEU A 498 1.46 -19.00 5.03
CA LEU A 498 0.10 -18.86 4.49
C LEU A 498 -0.38 -20.14 3.82
N LEU A 499 0.45 -20.73 2.93
CA LEU A 499 0.13 -21.95 2.21
C LEU A 499 -0.02 -23.15 3.17
N TRP A 500 0.96 -23.36 4.04
CA TRP A 500 0.92 -24.46 5.03
C TRP A 500 -0.30 -24.33 5.94
N SER A 501 -0.60 -23.12 6.43
CA SER A 501 -1.70 -22.85 7.34
C SER A 501 -3.07 -23.00 6.68
N TYR A 502 -3.19 -22.64 5.40
CA TYR A 502 -4.42 -22.84 4.63
C TYR A 502 -4.80 -24.33 4.57
N PHE A 503 -3.83 -25.22 4.35
CA PHE A 503 -4.08 -26.67 4.24
C PHE A 503 -4.06 -27.39 5.59
N ARG A 504 -3.21 -26.99 6.54
CA ARG A 504 -2.92 -27.72 7.78
C ARG A 504 -3.25 -26.96 9.06
N GLY A 505 -3.65 -25.70 8.97
CA GLY A 505 -4.00 -24.87 10.13
C GLY A 505 -5.21 -25.41 10.89
N LYS A 506 -5.25 -25.16 12.19
CA LYS A 506 -6.42 -25.45 13.04
C LYS A 506 -7.59 -24.55 12.62
N ALA A 507 -8.83 -25.02 12.79
CA ALA A 507 -10.01 -24.19 12.59
C ALA A 507 -9.96 -22.94 13.49
N ALA A 508 -10.30 -21.79 12.93
CA ALA A 508 -10.15 -20.50 13.62
C ALA A 508 -11.37 -20.10 14.47
N GLY A 509 -12.55 -20.64 14.14
CA GLY A 509 -13.80 -20.12 14.71
C GLY A 509 -14.19 -18.75 14.14
N GLY A 510 -15.24 -18.14 14.68
CA GLY A 510 -15.74 -16.84 14.24
C GLY A 510 -14.85 -15.67 14.71
N ASP A 511 -14.35 -15.72 15.95
CA ASP A 511 -13.57 -14.66 16.57
C ASP A 511 -12.41 -15.22 17.42
N PRO A 512 -11.27 -15.53 16.80
CA PRO A 512 -10.12 -16.11 17.51
C PRO A 512 -9.35 -15.10 18.38
N TRP A 513 -9.65 -13.79 18.25
CA TRP A 513 -8.90 -12.71 18.90
C TRP A 513 -9.64 -12.06 20.06
N ASP A 514 -10.89 -12.45 20.30
CA ASP A 514 -11.79 -11.72 21.19
C ASP A 514 -11.85 -10.23 20.84
N ALA A 515 -12.12 -9.97 19.56
CA ALA A 515 -12.16 -8.65 18.96
C ALA A 515 -13.53 -7.97 19.15
N TRP A 516 -13.67 -6.71 18.68
CA TRP A 516 -14.81 -5.87 19.04
C TRP A 516 -15.60 -5.34 17.84
N THR A 517 -15.10 -5.55 16.62
CA THR A 517 -15.69 -5.06 15.36
C THR A 517 -16.55 -6.14 14.67
N LEU A 518 -17.48 -5.70 13.81
CA LEU A 518 -18.57 -6.54 13.28
C LEU A 518 -18.11 -7.67 12.36
N GLU A 519 -16.96 -7.57 11.70
CA GLU A 519 -16.45 -8.66 10.87
C GLU A 519 -16.24 -9.94 11.65
N TRP A 520 -15.96 -9.85 12.95
CA TRP A 520 -15.78 -10.98 13.83
C TRP A 520 -17.10 -11.60 14.34
N LEU A 521 -18.24 -10.93 14.07
CA LEU A 521 -19.57 -11.50 14.34
C LEU A 521 -19.94 -12.60 13.34
N THR A 522 -19.36 -12.57 12.13
CA THR A 522 -19.63 -13.55 11.08
C THR A 522 -18.80 -14.82 11.23
N PRO A 523 -19.22 -15.97 10.67
CA PRO A 523 -18.36 -17.15 10.55
C PRO A 523 -17.05 -16.85 9.80
N SER A 524 -16.09 -17.75 9.87
CA SER A 524 -14.82 -17.67 9.16
C SER A 524 -14.65 -18.89 8.23
N PRO A 525 -14.71 -18.75 6.89
CA PRO A 525 -15.00 -17.54 6.11
C PRO A 525 -16.45 -17.06 6.25
N PRO A 526 -16.72 -15.74 5.96
CA PRO A 526 -18.08 -15.22 5.98
C PRO A 526 -18.92 -15.75 4.81
N PRO A 527 -20.26 -15.92 4.98
CA PRO A 527 -21.16 -16.34 3.91
C PRO A 527 -21.29 -15.29 2.82
N VAL A 528 -21.94 -15.64 1.68
CA VAL A 528 -22.06 -14.77 0.50
C VAL A 528 -22.61 -13.38 0.84
N TYR A 529 -23.69 -13.32 1.62
CA TYR A 529 -24.34 -12.04 2.00
C TYR A 529 -23.89 -11.51 3.38
N ASN A 530 -22.74 -11.93 3.90
CA ASN A 530 -22.14 -11.49 5.15
C ASN A 530 -22.99 -11.79 6.40
N PHE A 531 -24.19 -11.22 6.49
CA PHE A 531 -25.05 -11.27 7.67
C PHE A 531 -26.42 -11.87 7.33
N ALA A 532 -26.84 -12.89 8.07
CA ALA A 532 -28.19 -13.44 7.98
C ALA A 532 -29.22 -12.36 8.41
N VAL A 533 -28.92 -11.65 9.50
CA VAL A 533 -29.70 -10.52 10.02
C VAL A 533 -28.75 -9.32 10.10
N ILE A 534 -29.17 -8.20 9.56
CA ILE A 534 -28.38 -6.96 9.61
C ILE A 534 -28.22 -6.54 11.09
N PRO A 535 -26.99 -6.39 11.60
CA PRO A 535 -26.77 -5.99 12.98
C PRO A 535 -27.22 -4.54 13.24
N ALA A 536 -27.64 -4.25 14.47
CA ALA A 536 -27.88 -2.88 14.95
C ALA A 536 -26.78 -2.51 15.94
N VAL A 537 -26.17 -1.34 15.75
CA VAL A 537 -25.00 -0.88 16.51
C VAL A 537 -25.37 0.22 17.49
N LYS A 538 -24.90 0.10 18.74
CA LYS A 538 -25.11 1.09 19.80
C LYS A 538 -23.83 1.84 20.18
N SER A 539 -22.66 1.24 20.02
CA SER A 539 -21.37 1.81 20.38
C SER A 539 -20.31 1.62 19.27
N ARG A 540 -19.10 2.10 19.51
CA ARG A 540 -17.91 1.87 18.66
C ARG A 540 -17.40 0.44 18.73
N ARG A 541 -17.78 -0.30 19.77
CA ARG A 541 -17.36 -1.70 20.00
C ARG A 541 -18.58 -2.64 20.02
N PRO A 542 -19.27 -2.81 18.90
CA PRO A 542 -20.56 -3.52 18.88
C PRO A 542 -20.47 -4.97 19.35
N LEU A 543 -19.36 -5.66 19.09
CA LEU A 543 -19.16 -7.05 19.53
C LEU A 543 -18.83 -7.11 21.04
N TRP A 544 -18.20 -6.07 21.59
CA TRP A 544 -18.04 -5.94 23.04
C TRP A 544 -19.40 -5.86 23.75
N ASP A 545 -20.31 -5.01 23.25
CA ASP A 545 -21.66 -4.86 23.83
C ASP A 545 -22.43 -6.18 23.87
N LEU A 546 -22.27 -6.99 22.81
CA LEU A 546 -22.92 -8.32 22.73
C LEU A 546 -22.33 -9.31 23.73
N LYS A 547 -21.02 -9.27 23.96
CA LYS A 547 -20.32 -10.15 24.88
C LYS A 547 -20.47 -9.74 26.35
N HIS A 548 -20.65 -8.44 26.60
CA HIS A 548 -20.72 -7.84 27.94
C HIS A 548 -22.02 -7.07 28.15
N PRO A 549 -23.21 -7.71 28.12
CA PRO A 549 -24.50 -7.03 28.20
C PRO A 549 -24.74 -6.33 29.55
N ALA A 550 -24.04 -6.72 30.62
CA ALA A 550 -24.09 -6.06 31.92
C ALA A 550 -23.26 -4.75 31.95
N ASP A 551 -22.19 -4.68 31.14
CA ASP A 551 -21.26 -3.54 31.05
C ASP A 551 -20.97 -3.17 29.58
N PRO A 552 -21.96 -2.72 28.84
CA PRO A 552 -21.81 -2.38 27.44
C PRO A 552 -21.15 -1.01 27.28
N ASP A 553 -20.35 -0.85 26.20
CA ASP A 553 -19.59 0.37 25.90
C ASP A 553 -20.48 1.61 25.69
N TRP A 554 -21.68 1.45 25.12
CA TRP A 554 -22.60 2.54 24.85
C TRP A 554 -23.07 3.31 26.10
N LYS A 555 -22.90 2.76 27.31
CA LYS A 555 -23.20 3.47 28.56
C LYS A 555 -22.16 4.56 28.86
N PHE A 556 -21.00 4.51 28.25
CA PHE A 556 -19.87 5.43 28.48
C PHE A 556 -19.58 6.36 27.31
N GLU A 557 -20.29 6.21 26.21
CA GLU A 557 -20.27 7.12 25.06
C GLU A 557 -21.36 8.18 25.18
#